data_61ab7d228869ab50006ae5b785589bd5
#
_entry.id   61ab7d228869ab50006ae5b785589bd5
#
_cell.length_a   1.000
_cell.length_b   1.000
_cell.length_c   1.000
_cell.angle_alpha   90.00
_cell.angle_beta   90.00
_cell.angle_gamma   90.00
#
_symmetry.space_group_name_H-M   'P 1'
#
loop_
_entity.id
_entity.type
_entity.pdbx_description
1 polymer ?
#
loop_
_entity_poly.entity_id
_entity_poly.type
_entity_poly.pdbx_seq_one_letter_code
_entity_poly.pdbx_strand_id
1 'polypeptide(L)'
;VRLCRNMLDDLWAHSLHETLPSDPPEGGEERYAELRRLFIASLYARKSAELELWPSQREAAKRSTDVSDDLVVALPTSAGKTRIAEIAALMCLAGGRRVLIVTPLRALSAQTERTFRQTFSPLGFSVSSLYGASGLSAGDEDVLRSMDIIIATPEKLDFALRNDASLIDDIGLVVLDEGHLIGPTEREIRYEILVQKLLRRGDAGTRRIVCLSAILPDGQQLEDLTAWIRSDVEGEPVRSSWRPTRQRFGTLVWQGDAARLNYDLEQQGPFLA
;
A
#
# COMPACT_ATOMS: atom_id res chain seq x y z
N VAL A 1 -20.47 -12.29 -30.96
CA VAL A 1 -21.09 -12.74 -29.71
C VAL A 1 -20.09 -13.47 -28.83
N ARG A 2 -19.37 -14.52 -29.31
CA ARG A 2 -18.43 -15.32 -28.52
C ARG A 2 -17.24 -14.45 -27.97
N LEU A 3 -16.66 -13.58 -28.82
CA LEU A 3 -15.58 -12.68 -28.44
C LEU A 3 -16.03 -11.71 -27.35
N CYS A 4 -17.22 -11.09 -27.51
CA CYS A 4 -17.75 -10.16 -26.49
C CYS A 4 -17.99 -10.85 -25.13
N ARG A 5 -18.51 -12.11 -25.19
CA ARG A 5 -18.68 -12.87 -23.95
C ARG A 5 -17.34 -13.14 -23.27
N ASN A 6 -16.35 -13.64 -24.00
CA ASN A 6 -15.02 -13.92 -23.44
C ASN A 6 -14.40 -12.65 -22.83
N MET A 7 -14.56 -11.49 -23.50
CA MET A 7 -14.07 -10.21 -22.96
C MET A 7 -14.80 -9.81 -21.67
N LEU A 8 -16.11 -10.01 -21.59
CA LEU A 8 -16.87 -9.71 -20.38
C LEU A 8 -16.52 -10.66 -19.24
N ASP A 9 -16.36 -11.94 -19.54
CA ASP A 9 -15.95 -12.95 -18.56
C ASP A 9 -14.55 -12.63 -18.02
N ASP A 10 -13.62 -12.21 -18.88
CA ASP A 10 -12.25 -11.82 -18.51
C ASP A 10 -12.25 -10.54 -17.66
N LEU A 11 -12.99 -9.51 -18.06
CA LEU A 11 -13.16 -8.28 -17.29
C LEU A 11 -13.74 -8.55 -15.90
N TRP A 12 -14.74 -9.43 -15.82
CA TRP A 12 -15.35 -9.81 -14.55
C TRP A 12 -14.38 -10.54 -13.65
N ALA A 13 -13.66 -11.53 -14.18
CA ALA A 13 -12.66 -12.32 -13.44
C ALA A 13 -11.51 -11.47 -12.87
N HIS A 14 -11.22 -10.30 -13.47
CA HIS A 14 -10.21 -9.38 -13.04
C HIS A 14 -10.74 -8.16 -12.29
N SER A 15 -12.03 -8.11 -12.04
CA SER A 15 -12.69 -6.99 -11.37
C SER A 15 -12.53 -7.03 -9.86
N LEU A 16 -12.75 -5.87 -9.25
CA LEU A 16 -12.85 -5.75 -7.79
C LEU A 16 -14.05 -6.52 -7.23
N HIS A 17 -15.09 -6.75 -8.04
CA HIS A 17 -16.25 -7.54 -7.64
C HIS A 17 -15.89 -9.00 -7.36
N GLU A 18 -14.99 -9.57 -8.16
CA GLU A 18 -14.53 -10.95 -7.99
C GLU A 18 -13.43 -11.05 -6.91
N THR A 19 -12.56 -10.04 -6.84
CA THR A 19 -11.42 -10.05 -5.91
C THR A 19 -11.84 -9.86 -4.45
N LEU A 20 -12.78 -8.93 -4.20
CA LEU A 20 -13.25 -8.67 -2.84
C LEU A 20 -14.21 -9.80 -2.40
N PRO A 21 -13.96 -10.47 -1.27
CA PRO A 21 -14.80 -11.56 -0.80
C PRO A 21 -16.25 -11.11 -0.63
N SER A 22 -17.18 -12.06 -0.79
CA SER A 22 -18.60 -11.82 -0.52
C SER A 22 -18.88 -11.84 0.98
N ASP A 23 -18.13 -12.69 1.69
CA ASP A 23 -18.25 -12.84 3.13
C ASP A 23 -17.44 -11.77 3.87
N PRO A 24 -17.93 -11.25 4.99
CA PRO A 24 -17.24 -10.24 5.77
C PRO A 24 -15.96 -10.81 6.40
N PRO A 25 -14.94 -9.95 6.64
CA PRO A 25 -13.84 -10.32 7.52
C PRO A 25 -14.36 -10.53 8.96
N GLU A 26 -13.61 -11.27 9.74
CA GLU A 26 -13.93 -11.52 11.15
C GLU A 26 -14.22 -10.21 11.90
N GLY A 27 -15.38 -10.13 12.56
CA GLY A 27 -15.86 -8.94 13.27
C GLY A 27 -16.58 -7.87 12.42
N GLY A 28 -16.72 -8.08 11.09
CA GLY A 28 -17.27 -7.08 10.16
C GLY A 28 -18.69 -7.33 9.62
N GLU A 29 -19.45 -8.21 10.22
CA GLU A 29 -20.65 -8.84 9.62
C GLU A 29 -21.76 -7.87 9.19
N GLU A 30 -22.08 -6.84 9.95
CA GLU A 30 -23.23 -5.98 9.67
C GLU A 30 -23.01 -4.94 8.58
N ARG A 31 -21.78 -4.45 8.39
CA ARG A 31 -21.49 -3.31 7.50
C ARG A 31 -20.71 -3.67 6.24
N TYR A 32 -20.11 -4.84 6.18
CA TYR A 32 -19.16 -5.17 5.11
C TYR A 32 -19.79 -5.10 3.70
N ALA A 33 -20.97 -5.65 3.51
CA ALA A 33 -21.63 -5.64 2.21
C ALA A 33 -21.87 -4.22 1.68
N GLU A 34 -22.27 -3.29 2.55
CA GLU A 34 -22.43 -1.88 2.20
C GLU A 34 -21.07 -1.22 1.92
N LEU A 35 -20.07 -1.41 2.78
CA LEU A 35 -18.73 -0.85 2.61
C LEU A 35 -18.09 -1.34 1.31
N ARG A 36 -18.21 -2.63 0.98
CA ARG A 36 -17.75 -3.21 -0.28
C ARG A 36 -18.39 -2.52 -1.48
N ARG A 37 -19.70 -2.34 -1.46
CA ARG A 37 -20.44 -1.65 -2.52
C ARG A 37 -20.01 -0.19 -2.67
N LEU A 38 -19.91 0.54 -1.57
CA LEU A 38 -19.48 1.95 -1.56
C LEU A 38 -18.02 2.10 -2.00
N PHE A 39 -17.15 1.18 -1.59
CA PHE A 39 -15.75 1.17 -2.01
C PHE A 39 -15.62 1.03 -3.53
N ILE A 40 -16.28 0.05 -4.13
CA ILE A 40 -16.29 -0.14 -5.59
C ILE A 40 -16.89 1.10 -6.27
N ALA A 41 -17.98 1.65 -5.75
CA ALA A 41 -18.61 2.83 -6.30
C ALA A 41 -17.70 4.07 -6.23
N SER A 42 -16.93 4.26 -5.15
CA SER A 42 -15.98 5.35 -5.00
C SER A 42 -14.87 5.32 -6.06
N LEU A 43 -14.44 4.10 -6.43
CA LEU A 43 -13.43 3.89 -7.46
C LEU A 43 -13.97 4.08 -8.86
N TYR A 44 -15.20 3.65 -9.09
CA TYR A 44 -15.92 3.88 -10.35
C TYR A 44 -16.17 5.37 -10.61
N ALA A 45 -16.46 6.13 -9.58
CA ALA A 45 -16.76 7.56 -9.68
C ALA A 45 -15.52 8.44 -9.97
N ARG A 46 -14.32 7.88 -9.96
CA ARG A 46 -13.09 8.61 -10.30
C ARG A 46 -13.10 9.04 -11.78
N LYS A 47 -12.40 10.13 -12.09
CA LYS A 47 -12.23 10.62 -13.47
C LYS A 47 -11.73 9.53 -14.43
N SER A 48 -10.89 8.63 -13.95
CA SER A 48 -10.53 7.39 -14.63
C SER A 48 -11.09 6.27 -13.77
N ALA A 49 -12.24 5.72 -14.17
CA ALA A 49 -12.86 4.60 -13.45
C ALA A 49 -11.90 3.42 -13.34
N GLU A 50 -11.75 2.89 -12.14
CA GLU A 50 -10.80 1.81 -11.83
C GLU A 50 -11.58 0.61 -11.30
N LEU A 51 -12.01 -0.26 -12.22
CA LEU A 51 -12.82 -1.44 -11.90
C LEU A 51 -12.03 -2.73 -12.00
N GLU A 52 -10.99 -2.73 -12.83
CA GLU A 52 -10.18 -3.90 -13.13
C GLU A 52 -8.82 -3.79 -12.43
N LEU A 53 -8.35 -4.91 -11.93
CA LEU A 53 -7.01 -5.01 -11.36
C LEU A 53 -5.98 -5.31 -12.46
N TRP A 54 -4.90 -4.57 -12.45
CA TRP A 54 -3.79 -4.85 -13.33
C TRP A 54 -3.14 -6.20 -13.00
N PRO A 55 -2.49 -6.85 -13.98
CA PRO A 55 -1.82 -8.14 -13.75
C PRO A 55 -0.89 -8.15 -12.53
N SER A 56 -0.16 -7.04 -12.30
CA SER A 56 0.72 -6.88 -11.13
C SER A 56 -0.02 -6.80 -9.80
N GLN A 57 -1.29 -6.45 -9.80
CA GLN A 57 -2.08 -6.24 -8.58
C GLN A 57 -2.84 -7.49 -8.14
N ARG A 58 -3.17 -8.42 -9.06
CA ARG A 58 -4.15 -9.49 -8.84
C ARG A 58 -3.81 -10.37 -7.63
N GLU A 59 -2.58 -10.88 -7.58
CA GLU A 59 -2.15 -11.73 -6.48
C GLU A 59 -2.10 -10.96 -5.15
N ALA A 60 -1.46 -9.77 -5.15
CA ALA A 60 -1.37 -8.92 -3.98
C ALA A 60 -2.76 -8.49 -3.48
N ALA A 61 -3.67 -8.14 -4.38
CA ALA A 61 -5.04 -7.77 -4.05
C ALA A 61 -5.80 -8.92 -3.38
N LYS A 62 -5.69 -10.14 -3.92
CA LYS A 62 -6.29 -11.33 -3.33
C LYS A 62 -5.74 -11.59 -1.92
N ARG A 63 -4.42 -11.58 -1.75
CA ARG A 63 -3.80 -11.75 -0.43
C ARG A 63 -4.12 -10.60 0.53
N SER A 64 -4.36 -9.38 0.01
CA SER A 64 -4.75 -8.23 0.83
C SER A 64 -6.11 -8.36 1.48
N THR A 65 -6.96 -9.27 1.01
CA THR A 65 -8.26 -9.56 1.65
C THR A 65 -8.15 -10.47 2.88
N ASP A 66 -7.04 -11.18 3.03
CA ASP A 66 -6.76 -12.00 4.23
C ASP A 66 -6.19 -11.10 5.35
N VAL A 67 -6.97 -10.88 6.38
CA VAL A 67 -6.60 -10.01 7.52
C VAL A 67 -5.52 -10.60 8.41
N SER A 68 -5.23 -11.89 8.29
CA SER A 68 -4.21 -12.61 9.08
C SER A 68 -2.84 -12.68 8.38
N ASP A 69 -2.76 -12.36 7.08
CA ASP A 69 -1.54 -12.47 6.27
C ASP A 69 -0.71 -11.19 6.31
N ASP A 70 0.38 -11.19 7.05
CA ASP A 70 1.41 -10.15 6.94
C ASP A 70 2.04 -10.22 5.55
N LEU A 71 1.91 -9.14 4.78
CA LEU A 71 2.13 -9.15 3.35
C LEU A 71 3.27 -8.21 2.93
N VAL A 72 4.24 -8.74 2.21
CA VAL A 72 5.26 -7.94 1.51
C VAL A 72 4.98 -7.93 0.01
N VAL A 73 4.89 -6.75 -0.57
CA VAL A 73 4.55 -6.54 -2.00
C VAL A 73 5.64 -5.72 -2.66
N ALA A 74 6.34 -6.33 -3.60
CA ALA A 74 7.38 -5.69 -4.42
C ALA A 74 6.86 -5.49 -5.86
N LEU A 75 6.35 -4.29 -6.14
CA LEU A 75 5.83 -3.91 -7.45
C LEU A 75 6.55 -2.66 -7.97
N PRO A 76 6.80 -2.54 -9.29
CA PRO A 76 7.38 -1.34 -9.86
C PRO A 76 6.62 -0.07 -9.50
N THR A 77 7.29 1.07 -9.57
CA THR A 77 6.63 2.37 -9.46
C THR A 77 5.51 2.47 -10.51
N SER A 78 4.38 3.04 -10.13
CA SER A 78 3.16 3.13 -10.95
C SER A 78 2.45 1.81 -11.26
N ALA A 79 2.87 0.68 -10.69
CA ALA A 79 2.18 -0.61 -10.84
C ALA A 79 0.96 -0.80 -9.91
N GLY A 80 0.53 0.28 -9.23
CA GLY A 80 -0.73 0.32 -8.49
C GLY A 80 -0.67 -0.19 -7.05
N LYS A 81 0.46 -0.05 -6.35
CA LYS A 81 0.63 -0.40 -4.93
C LYS A 81 -0.45 0.20 -4.02
N THR A 82 -0.85 1.45 -4.28
CA THR A 82 -1.88 2.14 -3.51
C THR A 82 -3.20 1.37 -3.45
N ARG A 83 -3.59 0.69 -4.55
CA ARG A 83 -4.80 -0.14 -4.57
C ARG A 83 -4.72 -1.30 -3.59
N ILE A 84 -3.56 -1.89 -3.43
CA ILE A 84 -3.31 -2.99 -2.48
C ILE A 84 -3.51 -2.48 -1.05
N ALA A 85 -2.95 -1.31 -0.73
CA ALA A 85 -3.15 -0.66 0.57
C ALA A 85 -4.63 -0.32 0.82
N GLU A 86 -5.35 0.18 -0.19
CA GLU A 86 -6.77 0.50 -0.07
C GLU A 86 -7.63 -0.76 0.20
N ILE A 87 -7.33 -1.88 -0.46
CA ILE A 87 -8.04 -3.15 -0.21
C ILE A 87 -7.77 -3.65 1.22
N ALA A 88 -6.50 -3.67 1.64
CA ALA A 88 -6.14 -4.07 3.01
C ALA A 88 -6.81 -3.15 4.06
N ALA A 89 -6.85 -1.84 3.80
CA ALA A 89 -7.52 -0.87 4.67
C ALA A 89 -9.03 -1.12 4.74
N LEU A 90 -9.70 -1.40 3.61
CA LEU A 90 -11.12 -1.74 3.59
C LEU A 90 -11.42 -2.94 4.51
N MET A 91 -10.62 -4.00 4.42
CA MET A 91 -10.81 -5.20 5.24
C MET A 91 -10.62 -4.92 6.74
N CYS A 92 -9.60 -4.14 7.09
CA CYS A 92 -9.34 -3.72 8.47
C CYS A 92 -10.47 -2.85 9.04
N LEU A 93 -10.92 -1.85 8.29
CA LEU A 93 -12.00 -0.95 8.69
C LEU A 93 -13.34 -1.67 8.78
N ALA A 94 -13.60 -2.64 7.92
CA ALA A 94 -14.79 -3.49 7.99
C ALA A 94 -14.80 -4.33 9.27
N GLY A 95 -13.64 -4.75 9.76
CA GLY A 95 -13.47 -5.40 11.07
C GLY A 95 -13.50 -4.44 12.28
N GLY A 96 -13.87 -3.16 12.07
CA GLY A 96 -13.98 -2.17 13.14
C GLY A 96 -12.66 -1.69 13.73
N ARG A 97 -11.52 -1.94 13.06
CA ARG A 97 -10.19 -1.54 13.50
C ARG A 97 -9.65 -0.39 12.65
N ARG A 98 -8.80 0.45 13.24
CA ARG A 98 -8.20 1.61 12.57
C ARG A 98 -6.95 1.25 11.77
N VAL A 99 -6.57 2.12 10.83
CA VAL A 99 -5.45 1.93 9.90
C VAL A 99 -4.38 2.99 10.12
N LEU A 100 -3.13 2.57 10.18
CA LEU A 100 -1.96 3.43 10.20
C LEU A 100 -1.14 3.21 8.93
N ILE A 101 -0.83 4.29 8.21
CA ILE A 101 0.02 4.27 7.02
C ILE A 101 1.28 5.06 7.32
N VAL A 102 2.42 4.41 7.21
CA VAL A 102 3.74 5.03 7.41
C VAL A 102 4.34 5.33 6.05
N THR A 103 4.52 6.62 5.75
CA THR A 103 5.12 7.08 4.49
C THR A 103 6.40 7.83 4.78
N PRO A 104 7.52 7.52 4.11
CA PRO A 104 8.82 8.08 4.47
C PRO A 104 8.99 9.57 4.11
N LEU A 105 8.18 10.10 3.19
CA LEU A 105 8.30 11.46 2.69
C LEU A 105 7.01 12.25 2.88
N ARG A 106 7.11 13.50 3.36
CA ARG A 106 5.97 14.40 3.55
C ARG A 106 5.13 14.62 2.28
N ALA A 107 5.79 14.74 1.13
CA ALA A 107 5.09 14.88 -0.14
C ALA A 107 4.23 13.67 -0.46
N LEU A 108 4.73 12.46 -0.16
CA LEU A 108 3.96 11.21 -0.30
C LEU A 108 2.82 11.16 0.70
N SER A 109 3.02 11.59 1.96
CA SER A 109 1.95 11.63 2.97
C SER A 109 0.76 12.45 2.49
N ALA A 110 0.98 13.63 1.93
CA ALA A 110 -0.11 14.48 1.41
C ALA A 110 -0.81 13.86 0.19
N GLN A 111 -0.07 13.16 -0.67
CA GLN A 111 -0.64 12.43 -1.81
C GLN A 111 -1.47 11.24 -1.34
N THR A 112 -0.95 10.45 -0.43
CA THR A 112 -1.61 9.28 0.17
C THR A 112 -2.88 9.72 0.92
N GLU A 113 -2.82 10.79 1.71
CA GLU A 113 -3.99 11.37 2.38
C GLU A 113 -5.09 11.74 1.39
N ARG A 114 -4.74 12.44 0.32
CA ARG A 114 -5.72 12.81 -0.72
C ARG A 114 -6.39 11.59 -1.34
N THR A 115 -5.59 10.57 -1.68
CA THR A 115 -6.09 9.34 -2.31
C THR A 115 -7.00 8.58 -1.36
N PHE A 116 -6.58 8.38 -0.11
CA PHE A 116 -7.37 7.67 0.90
C PHE A 116 -8.63 8.45 1.28
N ARG A 117 -8.55 9.76 1.41
CA ARG A 117 -9.73 10.61 1.65
C ARG A 117 -10.75 10.49 0.51
N GLN A 118 -10.29 10.52 -0.74
CA GLN A 118 -11.16 10.36 -1.90
C GLN A 118 -11.86 8.99 -1.92
N THR A 119 -11.19 7.94 -1.47
CA THR A 119 -11.73 6.58 -1.43
C THR A 119 -12.64 6.36 -0.24
N PHE A 120 -12.20 6.75 0.96
CA PHE A 120 -12.82 6.31 2.23
C PHE A 120 -13.76 7.33 2.87
N SER A 121 -13.65 8.65 2.57
CA SER A 121 -14.63 9.60 3.09
C SER A 121 -16.06 9.35 2.60
N PRO A 122 -16.30 8.92 1.34
CA PRO A 122 -17.64 8.51 0.90
C PRO A 122 -18.20 7.29 1.65
N LEU A 123 -17.33 6.48 2.28
CA LEU A 123 -17.70 5.33 3.10
C LEU A 123 -17.97 5.73 4.58
N GLY A 124 -17.78 7.01 4.91
CA GLY A 124 -17.98 7.53 6.26
C GLY A 124 -16.75 7.48 7.16
N PHE A 125 -15.57 7.15 6.62
CA PHE A 125 -14.33 7.10 7.40
C PHE A 125 -13.55 8.41 7.36
N SER A 126 -13.00 8.78 8.51
CA SER A 126 -12.14 9.94 8.69
C SER A 126 -10.69 9.62 8.33
N VAL A 127 -10.05 10.53 7.59
CA VAL A 127 -8.65 10.38 7.13
C VAL A 127 -7.87 11.63 7.49
N SER A 128 -6.72 11.48 8.13
CA SER A 128 -5.82 12.58 8.43
C SER A 128 -4.36 12.18 8.37
N SER A 129 -3.49 13.16 8.21
CA SER A 129 -2.05 12.94 8.17
C SER A 129 -1.32 13.75 9.23
N LEU A 130 -0.26 13.13 9.76
CA LEU A 130 0.67 13.71 10.72
C LEU A 130 2.01 13.93 10.04
N TYR A 131 2.34 15.19 9.81
CA TYR A 131 3.65 15.56 9.28
C TYR A 131 4.16 16.85 9.91
N GLY A 132 5.47 17.01 9.98
CA GLY A 132 6.12 18.16 10.59
C GLY A 132 7.39 17.75 11.35
N ALA A 133 8.32 18.68 11.49
CA ALA A 133 9.61 18.40 12.11
C ALA A 133 9.61 18.61 13.63
N SER A 134 8.71 19.41 14.15
CA SER A 134 8.66 19.77 15.57
C SER A 134 7.58 18.99 16.29
N GLY A 135 7.90 18.36 17.39
CA GLY A 135 7.07 17.72 18.40
C GLY A 135 5.60 17.36 18.04
N LEU A 136 4.90 16.76 18.92
CA LEU A 136 3.44 16.60 18.81
C LEU A 136 2.77 17.91 19.28
N SER A 137 1.81 18.39 18.52
CA SER A 137 0.83 19.33 19.02
C SER A 137 -0.33 18.58 19.70
N ALA A 138 -1.11 19.26 20.53
CA ALA A 138 -2.35 18.66 21.08
C ALA A 138 -3.29 18.13 19.97
N GLY A 139 -3.35 18.84 18.84
CA GLY A 139 -4.11 18.38 17.67
C GLY A 139 -3.58 17.12 17.01
N ASP A 140 -2.29 16.84 17.07
CA ASP A 140 -1.71 15.59 16.54
C ASP A 140 -2.09 14.37 17.39
N GLU A 141 -2.18 14.51 18.71
CA GLU A 141 -2.65 13.47 19.62
C GLU A 141 -4.13 13.17 19.41
N ASP A 142 -4.95 14.22 19.23
CA ASP A 142 -6.36 14.06 18.92
C ASP A 142 -6.57 13.31 17.59
N VAL A 143 -5.76 13.62 16.56
CA VAL A 143 -5.78 12.88 15.29
C VAL A 143 -5.40 11.42 15.49
N LEU A 144 -4.34 11.13 16.24
CA LEU A 144 -3.91 9.78 16.54
C LEU A 144 -4.97 8.96 17.29
N ARG A 145 -5.82 9.60 18.09
CA ARG A 145 -6.87 8.92 18.89
C ARG A 145 -8.21 8.79 18.18
N SER A 146 -8.55 9.71 17.26
CA SER A 146 -9.90 9.85 16.74
C SER A 146 -10.08 9.47 15.26
N MET A 147 -9.02 9.50 14.46
CA MET A 147 -9.14 9.24 13.01
C MET A 147 -9.11 7.75 12.70
N ASP A 148 -9.96 7.32 11.76
CA ASP A 148 -10.02 5.92 11.31
C ASP A 148 -8.79 5.52 10.49
N ILE A 149 -8.29 6.45 9.68
CA ILE A 149 -7.09 6.25 8.86
C ILE A 149 -6.09 7.37 9.15
N ILE A 150 -4.92 7.00 9.61
CA ILE A 150 -3.84 7.90 10.00
C ILE A 150 -2.67 7.69 9.06
N ILE A 151 -2.19 8.77 8.45
CA ILE A 151 -0.96 8.75 7.65
C ILE A 151 0.12 9.50 8.44
N ALA A 152 1.25 8.88 8.67
CA ALA A 152 2.32 9.48 9.45
C ALA A 152 3.70 9.30 8.80
N THR A 153 4.60 10.27 9.02
CA THR A 153 6.01 10.03 8.75
C THR A 153 6.64 9.22 9.89
N PRO A 154 7.70 8.44 9.62
CA PRO A 154 8.38 7.65 10.65
C PRO A 154 8.81 8.48 11.86
N GLU A 155 9.35 9.68 11.61
CA GLU A 155 9.83 10.56 12.65
C GLU A 155 8.71 11.04 13.58
N LYS A 156 7.55 11.38 13.01
CA LYS A 156 6.38 11.86 13.74
C LYS A 156 5.79 10.73 14.59
N LEU A 157 5.68 9.55 13.98
CA LEU A 157 5.15 8.37 14.66
C LEU A 157 6.08 7.92 15.81
N ASP A 158 7.40 7.83 15.59
CA ASP A 158 8.35 7.44 16.64
C ASP A 158 8.30 8.42 17.82
N PHE A 159 8.19 9.73 17.52
CA PHE A 159 8.05 10.74 18.56
C PHE A 159 6.74 10.55 19.35
N ALA A 160 5.62 10.31 18.67
CA ALA A 160 4.32 10.07 19.29
C ALA A 160 4.37 8.86 20.24
N LEU A 161 4.90 7.74 19.75
CA LEU A 161 4.99 6.48 20.50
C LEU A 161 5.95 6.52 21.69
N ARG A 162 6.94 7.41 21.69
CA ARG A 162 7.80 7.66 22.86
C ARG A 162 7.06 8.39 23.98
N ASN A 163 6.11 9.25 23.62
CA ASN A 163 5.31 9.99 24.60
C ASN A 163 4.18 9.13 25.14
N ASP A 164 3.46 8.44 24.26
CA ASP A 164 2.39 7.55 24.64
C ASP A 164 2.32 6.35 23.68
N ALA A 165 2.75 5.21 24.18
CA ALA A 165 2.77 3.97 23.40
C ALA A 165 1.35 3.44 23.11
N SER A 166 0.31 3.85 23.86
CA SER A 166 -1.06 3.39 23.71
C SER A 166 -1.80 3.98 22.50
N LEU A 167 -1.23 5.00 21.85
CA LEU A 167 -1.84 5.71 20.72
C LEU A 167 -2.19 4.81 19.52
N ILE A 168 -1.63 3.62 19.45
CA ILE A 168 -1.86 2.66 18.36
C ILE A 168 -2.43 1.33 18.82
N ASP A 169 -2.95 1.22 20.04
CA ASP A 169 -3.45 -0.06 20.59
C ASP A 169 -4.66 -0.60 19.82
N ASP A 170 -5.48 0.26 19.25
CA ASP A 170 -6.65 -0.08 18.43
C ASP A 170 -6.37 -0.10 16.90
N ILE A 171 -5.13 0.14 16.49
CA ILE A 171 -4.72 -0.04 15.09
C ILE A 171 -4.71 -1.53 14.75
N GLY A 172 -5.46 -1.92 13.72
CA GLY A 172 -5.52 -3.29 13.21
C GLY A 172 -4.62 -3.54 12.02
N LEU A 173 -4.27 -2.48 11.27
CA LEU A 173 -3.42 -2.56 10.09
C LEU A 173 -2.36 -1.47 10.11
N VAL A 174 -1.11 -1.86 9.89
CA VAL A 174 -0.02 -0.94 9.56
C VAL A 174 0.42 -1.16 8.13
N VAL A 175 0.31 -0.13 7.30
CA VAL A 175 0.87 -0.12 5.95
C VAL A 175 2.21 0.60 5.98
N LEU A 176 3.27 -0.09 5.58
CA LEU A 176 4.60 0.48 5.41
C LEU A 176 4.80 0.80 3.93
N ASP A 177 4.64 2.07 3.55
CA ASP A 177 4.86 2.50 2.18
C ASP A 177 6.36 2.75 1.95
N GLU A 178 6.84 2.43 0.75
CA GLU A 178 8.27 2.44 0.39
C GLU A 178 9.16 1.65 1.37
N GLY A 179 8.71 0.47 1.78
CA GLY A 179 9.37 -0.38 2.79
C GLY A 179 10.80 -0.82 2.44
N HIS A 180 11.27 -0.54 1.21
CA HIS A 180 12.65 -0.76 0.79
C HIS A 180 13.63 0.33 1.28
N LEU A 181 13.15 1.38 1.93
CA LEU A 181 13.99 2.44 2.49
C LEU A 181 14.67 2.00 3.79
N ILE A 182 15.37 0.89 3.72
CA ILE A 182 16.23 0.33 4.75
C ILE A 182 17.67 0.46 4.26
N GLY A 183 18.54 1.05 5.07
CA GLY A 183 19.91 1.30 4.65
C GLY A 183 20.76 2.00 5.73
N PRO A 184 21.99 2.40 5.37
CA PRO A 184 22.97 2.89 6.33
C PRO A 184 22.81 4.37 6.74
N THR A 185 21.90 5.12 6.12
CA THR A 185 21.69 6.52 6.48
C THR A 185 20.94 6.65 7.81
N GLU A 186 21.17 7.71 8.55
CA GLU A 186 20.51 7.95 9.84
C GLU A 186 18.97 7.84 9.76
N ARG A 187 18.39 8.29 8.66
CA ARG A 187 16.96 8.26 8.46
C ARG A 187 16.44 6.83 8.20
N GLU A 188 17.16 6.06 7.43
CA GLU A 188 16.84 4.66 7.13
C GLU A 188 16.98 3.81 8.39
N ILE A 189 18.04 4.01 9.18
CA ILE A 189 18.23 3.34 10.47
C ILE A 189 17.08 3.69 11.44
N ARG A 190 16.66 4.95 11.51
CA ARG A 190 15.52 5.35 12.34
C ARG A 190 14.22 4.70 11.90
N TYR A 191 14.01 4.56 10.59
CA TYR A 191 12.86 3.87 10.04
C TYR A 191 12.87 2.38 10.42
N GLU A 192 14.00 1.70 10.24
CA GLU A 192 14.18 0.31 10.64
C GLU A 192 13.91 0.08 12.13
N ILE A 193 14.45 0.95 13.00
CA ILE A 193 14.20 0.90 14.44
C ILE A 193 12.70 1.07 14.75
N LEU A 194 12.01 1.97 14.07
CA LEU A 194 10.55 2.14 14.24
C LEU A 194 9.80 0.87 13.85
N VAL A 195 10.08 0.29 12.68
CA VAL A 195 9.45 -0.96 12.23
C VAL A 195 9.74 -2.08 13.23
N GLN A 196 10.98 -2.20 13.69
CA GLN A 196 11.36 -3.20 14.69
C GLN A 196 10.60 -3.01 16.01
N LYS A 197 10.36 -1.78 16.44
CA LYS A 197 9.53 -1.49 17.63
C LYS A 197 8.08 -1.95 17.43
N LEU A 198 7.50 -1.72 16.24
CA LEU A 198 6.15 -2.15 15.92
C LEU A 198 6.03 -3.68 15.92
N LEU A 199 6.99 -4.38 15.33
CA LEU A 199 7.04 -5.84 15.25
C LEU A 199 7.24 -6.51 16.62
N ARG A 200 7.95 -5.86 17.54
CA ARG A 200 8.27 -6.42 18.88
C ARG A 200 7.38 -5.91 20.00
N ARG A 201 6.33 -5.16 19.71
CA ARG A 201 5.36 -4.80 20.76
C ARG A 201 4.66 -6.05 21.31
N GLY A 202 4.28 -6.01 22.58
CA GLY A 202 3.57 -7.12 23.22
C GLY A 202 2.21 -7.45 22.57
N ASP A 203 1.63 -6.48 21.87
CA ASP A 203 0.37 -6.59 21.14
C ASP A 203 0.59 -6.70 19.59
N ALA A 204 1.81 -6.94 19.12
CA ALA A 204 2.12 -7.00 17.68
C ALA A 204 1.24 -8.02 16.94
N GLY A 205 0.96 -9.17 17.53
CA GLY A 205 0.10 -10.21 16.94
C GLY A 205 -1.37 -9.82 16.76
N THR A 206 -1.81 -8.67 17.30
CA THR A 206 -3.16 -8.13 17.05
C THR A 206 -3.21 -7.19 15.85
N ARG A 207 -2.09 -6.97 15.19
CA ARG A 207 -1.89 -5.99 14.12
C ARG A 207 -1.33 -6.68 12.89
N ARG A 208 -1.95 -6.47 11.76
CA ARG A 208 -1.45 -6.89 10.47
C ARG A 208 -0.46 -5.87 9.92
N ILE A 209 0.58 -6.33 9.23
CA ILE A 209 1.53 -5.47 8.50
C ILE A 209 1.45 -5.75 7.00
N VAL A 210 1.30 -4.67 6.22
CA VAL A 210 1.40 -4.69 4.76
C VAL A 210 2.54 -3.77 4.34
N CYS A 211 3.63 -4.37 3.87
CA CYS A 211 4.82 -3.65 3.41
C CYS A 211 4.80 -3.52 1.89
N LEU A 212 4.77 -2.29 1.39
CA LEU A 212 4.76 -1.97 -0.03
C LEU A 212 6.14 -1.43 -0.44
N SER A 213 6.73 -2.06 -1.44
CA SER A 213 8.05 -1.70 -1.98
C SER A 213 7.96 -1.39 -3.47
N ALA A 214 8.75 -0.43 -3.95
CA ALA A 214 8.83 -0.12 -5.37
C ALA A 214 9.66 -1.14 -6.14
N ILE A 215 10.82 -1.48 -5.66
CA ILE A 215 11.73 -2.48 -6.23
C ILE A 215 12.68 -2.89 -5.10
N LEU A 216 12.80 -4.18 -4.87
CA LEU A 216 13.97 -4.72 -4.20
C LEU A 216 14.80 -5.44 -5.25
N PRO A 217 16.12 -5.37 -5.18
CA PRO A 217 16.98 -6.15 -6.07
C PRO A 217 16.55 -7.62 -6.06
N ASP A 218 16.64 -8.27 -7.21
CA ASP A 218 16.43 -9.70 -7.30
C ASP A 218 17.40 -10.42 -6.35
N GLY A 219 16.88 -11.39 -5.59
CA GLY A 219 17.68 -12.20 -4.68
C GLY A 219 17.17 -12.21 -3.24
N GLN A 220 18.07 -12.59 -2.35
CA GLN A 220 17.80 -12.89 -0.94
C GLN A 220 17.25 -11.70 -0.13
N GLN A 221 17.48 -10.46 -0.57
CA GLN A 221 17.05 -9.26 0.18
C GLN A 221 15.52 -9.13 0.33
N LEU A 222 14.75 -9.54 -0.69
CA LEU A 222 13.29 -9.51 -0.60
C LEU A 222 12.77 -10.60 0.34
N GLU A 223 13.37 -11.76 0.28
CA GLU A 223 13.07 -12.88 1.19
C GLU A 223 13.44 -12.52 2.63
N ASP A 224 14.60 -11.92 2.86
CA ASP A 224 15.04 -11.46 4.19
C ASP A 224 14.08 -10.37 4.75
N LEU A 225 13.68 -9.40 3.92
CA LEU A 225 12.67 -8.41 4.31
C LEU A 225 11.34 -9.08 4.66
N THR A 226 10.93 -10.08 3.88
CA THR A 226 9.68 -10.80 4.08
C THR A 226 9.73 -11.59 5.40
N ALA A 227 10.79 -12.32 5.66
CA ALA A 227 11.00 -13.04 6.91
C ALA A 227 10.96 -12.07 8.12
N TRP A 228 11.64 -10.94 8.01
CA TRP A 228 11.65 -9.93 9.07
C TRP A 228 10.25 -9.35 9.36
N ILE A 229 9.51 -8.93 8.32
CA ILE A 229 8.16 -8.38 8.46
C ILE A 229 7.20 -9.40 9.05
N ARG A 230 7.34 -10.66 8.66
CA ARG A 230 6.51 -11.77 9.14
C ARG A 230 6.99 -12.38 10.47
N SER A 231 8.01 -11.78 11.10
CA SER A 231 8.60 -12.30 12.35
C SER A 231 9.02 -13.77 12.25
N ASP A 232 9.67 -14.11 11.13
CA ASP A 232 10.14 -15.46 10.76
C ASP A 232 9.02 -16.51 10.54
N VAL A 233 7.77 -16.08 10.45
CA VAL A 233 6.66 -16.96 10.02
C VAL A 233 6.78 -17.21 8.52
N GLU A 234 6.67 -18.46 8.11
CA GLU A 234 6.76 -18.87 6.70
C GLU A 234 5.78 -18.09 5.81
N GLY A 235 6.24 -17.68 4.63
CA GLY A 235 5.44 -16.97 3.65
C GLY A 235 6.30 -16.30 2.58
N GLU A 236 5.73 -16.11 1.40
CA GLU A 236 6.43 -15.54 0.25
C GLU A 236 5.99 -14.10 -0.02
N PRO A 237 6.89 -13.25 -0.52
CA PRO A 237 6.53 -11.93 -1.01
C PRO A 237 5.72 -12.03 -2.31
N VAL A 238 4.84 -11.07 -2.55
CA VAL A 238 4.27 -10.88 -3.90
C VAL A 238 5.20 -10.01 -4.71
N ARG A 239 5.63 -10.51 -5.86
CA ARG A 239 6.49 -9.77 -6.79
C ARG A 239 5.93 -9.77 -8.21
N SER A 240 6.08 -8.67 -8.91
CA SER A 240 5.76 -8.59 -10.33
C SER A 240 6.68 -7.59 -11.03
N SER A 241 7.15 -7.96 -12.20
CA SER A 241 7.90 -7.06 -13.08
C SER A 241 7.00 -6.31 -14.08
N TRP A 242 5.70 -6.60 -14.06
CA TRP A 242 4.74 -5.96 -14.97
C TRP A 242 4.67 -4.44 -14.75
N ARG A 243 4.63 -3.69 -15.84
CA ARG A 243 4.53 -2.22 -15.83
C ARG A 243 3.44 -1.76 -16.78
N PRO A 244 2.67 -0.73 -16.42
CA PRO A 244 1.62 -0.17 -17.29
C PRO A 244 2.19 0.62 -18.46
N THR A 245 3.48 0.94 -18.44
CA THR A 245 4.15 1.77 -19.44
C THR A 245 5.38 1.08 -20.01
N ARG A 246 5.61 1.25 -21.31
CA ARG A 246 6.87 0.81 -21.93
C ARG A 246 8.00 1.74 -21.49
N GLN A 247 9.14 1.17 -21.12
CA GLN A 247 10.37 1.90 -20.87
C GLN A 247 11.28 1.75 -22.10
N ARG A 248 11.83 2.87 -22.54
CA ARG A 248 12.89 2.90 -23.54
C ARG A 248 14.10 3.55 -22.91
N PHE A 249 15.23 2.87 -22.99
CA PHE A 249 16.51 3.44 -22.62
C PHE A 249 17.16 4.04 -23.84
N GLY A 250 17.82 5.16 -23.66
CA GLY A 250 18.56 5.81 -24.74
C GLY A 250 19.73 6.60 -24.19
N THR A 251 20.79 6.67 -24.97
CA THR A 251 21.98 7.43 -24.66
C THR A 251 21.96 8.73 -25.44
N LEU A 252 22.07 9.86 -24.74
CA LEU A 252 22.19 11.16 -25.33
C LEU A 252 23.68 11.45 -25.58
N VAL A 253 24.08 11.55 -26.87
CA VAL A 253 25.44 11.84 -27.26
C VAL A 253 25.52 13.25 -27.82
N TRP A 254 26.34 14.09 -27.20
CA TRP A 254 26.62 15.46 -27.66
C TRP A 254 27.74 15.49 -28.66
N GLN A 255 27.55 16.23 -29.77
CA GLN A 255 28.56 16.50 -30.77
C GLN A 255 28.53 18.01 -31.14
N GLY A 256 29.42 18.78 -30.53
CA GLY A 256 29.40 20.23 -30.66
C GLY A 256 28.11 20.83 -30.08
N ASP A 257 27.38 21.60 -30.90
CA ASP A 257 26.11 22.25 -30.52
C ASP A 257 24.87 21.36 -30.75
N ALA A 258 25.06 20.11 -31.20
CA ALA A 258 23.97 19.18 -31.49
C ALA A 258 24.02 17.96 -30.54
N ALA A 259 22.84 17.45 -30.19
CA ALA A 259 22.72 16.21 -29.45
C ALA A 259 21.93 15.18 -30.26
N ARG A 260 22.35 13.93 -30.20
CA ARG A 260 21.68 12.79 -30.81
C ARG A 260 21.23 11.82 -29.71
N LEU A 261 19.94 11.47 -29.67
CA LEU A 261 19.41 10.44 -28.81
C LEU A 261 19.42 9.09 -29.55
N ASN A 262 20.23 8.17 -29.06
CA ASN A 262 20.29 6.80 -29.56
C ASN A 262 19.50 5.93 -28.58
N TYR A 263 18.43 5.28 -29.06
CA TYR A 263 17.67 4.33 -28.28
C TYR A 263 18.37 2.97 -28.27
N ASP A 264 18.55 2.39 -27.10
CA ASP A 264 18.93 1.00 -26.96
C ASP A 264 17.78 0.10 -27.42
N LEU A 265 18.12 -1.11 -27.89
CA LEU A 265 17.15 -2.08 -28.38
C LEU A 265 15.96 -2.22 -27.40
N GLU A 266 14.75 -2.19 -27.92
CA GLU A 266 13.52 -2.31 -27.16
C GLU A 266 13.58 -3.53 -26.24
N GLN A 267 13.61 -3.30 -24.93
CA GLN A 267 13.17 -4.35 -24.03
C GLN A 267 11.68 -4.57 -24.33
N GLN A 268 11.36 -5.71 -24.91
CA GLN A 268 9.99 -6.14 -25.12
C GLN A 268 9.36 -6.29 -23.73
N GLY A 269 8.65 -5.25 -23.31
CA GLY A 269 7.73 -5.38 -22.17
C GLY A 269 6.61 -6.35 -22.57
N PRO A 270 5.90 -6.95 -21.62
CA PRO A 270 4.81 -7.91 -21.85
C PRO A 270 3.56 -7.24 -22.46
N PHE A 271 3.72 -6.29 -23.36
CA PHE A 271 2.63 -5.67 -24.07
C PHE A 271 2.32 -6.44 -25.33
N LEU A 272 1.14 -7.02 -25.30
CA LEU A 272 0.45 -7.61 -26.41
C LEU A 272 1.06 -8.93 -26.91
N ALA A 273 0.67 -9.99 -26.27
CA ALA A 273 0.28 -11.15 -27.03
C ALA A 273 -1.21 -11.03 -27.38
#